data_3954358074b0828c4c1fc8428ef2fab3
#
_entry.id   3954358074b0828c4c1fc8428ef2fab3
#
_cell.length_a   1.000
_cell.length_b   1.000
_cell.length_c   1.000
_cell.angle_alpha   90.00
_cell.angle_beta   90.00
_cell.angle_gamma   90.00
#
_symmetry.space_group_name_H-M   'P 1'
#
loop_
_entity.id
_entity.type
_entity.pdbx_description
1 polymer ?
#
loop_
_entity_poly.entity_id
_entity_poly.type
_entity_poly.pdbx_seq_one_letter_code
_entity_poly.pdbx_strand_id
1 'polypeptide(L)'
;RARAAAVRTRQAGGLLESPPSTQRNRYMAAIGRFNSLQIVKHTGFGLYLDGGPDGEILLPNRYIPKNTPTEVDDWLNVFIYLDSEDKLIATTEKPKVQVGEFASLKVAEINRIGLFLDWGLPKDLLLPHSEEKRPLNEGDYCVVHVYLDKHTRRITATARLDRYLDKTPARYKVGEAVDLLVVEPTDLGHKAIINGKHWGLIHKNEAFKFLRGGIREKGYIKEVRADGKISLSLQPVGSEAADALQALILQKLQENQGSLPVSDKTAADEIARLFGVSKGNFKKAIGGLYKQGRIAIHPDRIELA
;
A
#
# COMPACT_ATOMS: atom_id res chain seq x y z
N ARG A 1 -48.64 32.81 -0.61
CA ARG A 1 -48.43 31.78 0.44
C ARG A 1 -47.69 30.59 -0.19
N ALA A 2 -46.37 30.65 -0.21
CA ALA A 2 -45.51 29.55 -0.69
C ALA A 2 -44.84 28.88 0.54
N ARG A 3 -44.97 27.57 0.64
CA ARG A 3 -44.29 26.76 1.61
C ARG A 3 -42.91 26.32 1.05
N ALA A 4 -41.88 26.69 1.74
CA ALA A 4 -40.50 26.19 1.49
C ALA A 4 -40.39 24.70 1.91
N ALA A 5 -39.97 23.83 1.01
CA ALA A 5 -39.64 22.46 1.28
C ALA A 5 -38.12 22.38 1.58
N ALA A 6 -37.80 21.97 2.80
CA ALA A 6 -36.41 21.71 3.22
C ALA A 6 -35.92 20.39 2.62
N VAL A 7 -34.90 20.44 1.79
CA VAL A 7 -34.16 19.28 1.28
C VAL A 7 -33.21 18.80 2.39
N ARG A 8 -33.50 17.65 2.99
CA ARG A 8 -32.58 16.93 3.87
C ARG A 8 -31.62 16.09 3.03
N THR A 9 -30.37 16.50 2.96
CA THR A 9 -29.27 15.69 2.44
C THR A 9 -29.05 14.49 3.35
N ARG A 10 -29.38 13.29 2.88
CA ARG A 10 -29.00 12.03 3.53
C ARG A 10 -27.57 11.70 3.10
N GLN A 11 -26.65 11.68 4.07
CA GLN A 11 -25.36 11.04 3.93
C GLN A 11 -25.57 9.54 3.70
N ALA A 12 -25.12 9.04 2.57
CA ALA A 12 -25.10 7.61 2.25
C ALA A 12 -23.91 6.97 2.98
N GLY A 13 -24.17 6.44 4.18
CA GLY A 13 -23.36 5.37 4.76
C GLY A 13 -23.66 4.11 3.96
N GLY A 14 -22.69 3.60 3.20
CA GLY A 14 -22.84 2.35 2.46
C GLY A 14 -22.99 1.17 3.40
N LEU A 15 -24.23 0.78 3.67
CA LEU A 15 -24.57 -0.54 4.20
C LEU A 15 -24.34 -1.53 3.06
N LEU A 16 -23.39 -2.43 3.23
CA LEU A 16 -23.26 -3.63 2.40
C LEU A 16 -24.58 -4.39 2.53
N GLU A 17 -25.36 -4.43 1.46
CA GLU A 17 -26.58 -5.22 1.37
C GLU A 17 -26.24 -6.69 1.63
N SER A 18 -26.90 -7.27 2.64
CA SER A 18 -26.84 -8.71 2.91
C SER A 18 -27.44 -9.47 1.74
N PRO A 19 -26.80 -10.51 1.21
CA PRO A 19 -27.37 -11.33 0.14
C PRO A 19 -28.64 -12.04 0.64
N PRO A 20 -29.63 -12.32 -0.26
CA PRO A 20 -30.91 -12.90 0.12
C PRO A 20 -30.77 -14.30 0.73
N SER A 21 -31.54 -14.56 1.74
CA SER A 21 -31.52 -15.63 2.75
C SER A 21 -31.91 -17.05 2.30
N THR A 22 -31.47 -17.56 1.16
CA THR A 22 -31.77 -18.96 0.76
C THR A 22 -30.79 -19.65 -0.19
N GLN A 23 -29.57 -19.19 -0.32
CA GLN A 23 -28.54 -19.92 -1.07
C GLN A 23 -27.41 -20.33 -0.11
N ARG A 24 -27.38 -21.62 0.27
CA ARG A 24 -26.18 -22.22 0.84
C ARG A 24 -25.00 -21.81 -0.03
N ASN A 25 -23.93 -21.31 0.59
CA ASN A 25 -22.75 -20.81 -0.10
C ASN A 25 -22.20 -21.93 -1.01
N ARG A 26 -22.41 -21.81 -2.32
CA ARG A 26 -21.89 -22.77 -3.30
C ARG A 26 -20.39 -22.61 -3.57
N TYR A 27 -19.78 -21.59 -2.99
CA TYR A 27 -18.39 -21.25 -3.20
C TYR A 27 -17.54 -21.71 -2.02
N MET A 28 -16.41 -22.30 -2.32
CA MET A 28 -15.39 -22.64 -1.32
C MET A 28 -14.93 -21.37 -0.61
N ALA A 29 -14.68 -21.45 0.69
CA ALA A 29 -14.10 -20.37 1.45
C ALA A 29 -12.72 -19.99 0.87
N ALA A 30 -12.51 -18.71 0.59
CA ALA A 30 -11.25 -18.21 0.08
C ALA A 30 -10.20 -18.18 1.21
N ILE A 31 -9.38 -19.22 1.29
CA ILE A 31 -8.31 -19.35 2.29
C ILE A 31 -7.32 -18.20 2.14
N GLY A 32 -6.95 -17.57 3.25
CA GLY A 32 -6.06 -16.41 3.28
C GLY A 32 -6.72 -15.11 2.88
N ARG A 33 -8.06 -15.05 2.90
CA ARG A 33 -8.85 -13.85 2.59
C ARG A 33 -10.02 -13.68 3.55
N PHE A 34 -10.57 -12.47 3.58
CA PHE A 34 -11.86 -12.24 4.21
C PHE A 34 -12.99 -12.84 3.39
N ASN A 35 -13.92 -13.47 4.09
CA ASN A 35 -15.12 -14.11 3.56
C ASN A 35 -16.32 -13.64 4.38
N SER A 36 -17.46 -13.40 3.74
CA SER A 36 -18.74 -13.25 4.42
C SER A 36 -19.37 -14.64 4.52
N LEU A 37 -19.46 -15.18 5.74
CA LEU A 37 -19.97 -16.53 5.99
C LEU A 37 -21.14 -16.50 6.97
N GLN A 38 -22.10 -17.40 6.79
CA GLN A 38 -23.30 -17.53 7.63
C GLN A 38 -22.99 -18.37 8.86
N ILE A 39 -23.56 -17.99 10.02
CA ILE A 39 -23.48 -18.76 11.26
C ILE A 39 -24.45 -19.92 11.17
N VAL A 40 -23.99 -21.15 11.33
CA VAL A 40 -24.83 -22.36 11.29
C VAL A 40 -25.13 -22.92 12.65
N LYS A 41 -24.27 -22.71 13.66
CA LYS A 41 -24.53 -23.14 15.05
C LYS A 41 -23.59 -22.49 16.04
N HIS A 42 -24.05 -22.46 17.30
CA HIS A 42 -23.26 -22.08 18.47
C HIS A 42 -22.78 -23.33 19.21
N THR A 43 -21.57 -23.24 19.77
CA THR A 43 -21.01 -24.29 20.63
C THR A 43 -20.25 -23.67 21.81
N GLY A 44 -19.83 -24.47 22.78
CA GLY A 44 -19.00 -23.99 23.89
C GLY A 44 -17.63 -23.45 23.46
N PHE A 45 -17.14 -23.80 22.26
CA PHE A 45 -15.84 -23.39 21.73
C PHE A 45 -15.90 -22.14 20.84
N GLY A 46 -17.08 -21.82 20.30
CA GLY A 46 -17.28 -20.71 19.37
C GLY A 46 -18.45 -20.94 18.44
N LEU A 47 -18.46 -20.15 17.35
CA LEU A 47 -19.45 -20.24 16.28
C LEU A 47 -18.92 -21.13 15.16
N TYR A 48 -19.79 -21.92 14.55
CA TYR A 48 -19.49 -22.59 13.29
C TYR A 48 -20.14 -21.84 12.15
N LEU A 49 -19.35 -21.63 11.10
CA LEU A 49 -19.71 -20.86 9.91
C LEU A 49 -19.81 -21.80 8.71
N ASP A 50 -20.71 -21.50 7.78
CA ASP A 50 -20.87 -22.26 6.53
C ASP A 50 -19.71 -22.00 5.56
N GLY A 51 -18.76 -22.92 5.49
CA GLY A 51 -17.65 -22.91 4.53
C GLY A 51 -17.99 -23.52 3.17
N GLY A 52 -19.24 -23.85 2.89
CA GLY A 52 -19.69 -24.52 1.66
C GLY A 52 -19.05 -25.90 1.50
N PRO A 53 -18.36 -26.17 0.38
CA PRO A 53 -17.65 -27.45 0.15
C PRO A 53 -16.55 -27.77 1.18
N ASP A 54 -15.99 -26.76 1.85
CA ASP A 54 -14.97 -26.96 2.90
C ASP A 54 -15.58 -27.35 4.27
N GLY A 55 -16.93 -27.44 4.35
CA GLY A 55 -17.66 -27.81 5.57
C GLY A 55 -17.80 -26.67 6.57
N GLU A 56 -18.07 -27.01 7.81
CA GLU A 56 -18.22 -26.02 8.88
C GLU A 56 -16.85 -25.54 9.38
N ILE A 57 -16.68 -24.21 9.46
CA ILE A 57 -15.44 -23.56 9.90
C ILE A 57 -15.65 -22.93 11.26
N LEU A 58 -14.79 -23.28 12.25
CA LEU A 58 -14.86 -22.74 13.59
C LEU A 58 -14.35 -21.28 13.65
N LEU A 59 -15.16 -20.40 14.22
CA LEU A 59 -14.74 -19.09 14.74
C LEU A 59 -14.64 -19.21 16.27
N PRO A 60 -13.44 -19.28 16.88
CA PRO A 60 -13.29 -19.41 18.33
C PRO A 60 -13.91 -18.25 19.11
N ASN A 61 -14.38 -18.51 20.33
CA ASN A 61 -15.03 -17.52 21.20
C ASN A 61 -14.27 -16.22 21.34
N ARG A 62 -12.93 -16.26 21.42
CA ARG A 62 -12.07 -15.06 21.55
C ARG A 62 -12.12 -14.11 20.37
N TYR A 63 -12.58 -14.57 19.22
CA TYR A 63 -12.69 -13.78 17.98
C TYR A 63 -14.13 -13.36 17.64
N ILE A 64 -15.11 -13.71 18.48
CA ILE A 64 -16.49 -13.30 18.28
C ILE A 64 -16.61 -11.79 18.56
N PRO A 65 -17.11 -10.98 17.62
CA PRO A 65 -17.22 -9.54 17.81
C PRO A 65 -18.32 -9.22 18.84
N LYS A 66 -18.04 -8.34 19.80
CA LYS A 66 -18.96 -8.02 20.91
C LYS A 66 -20.20 -7.22 20.51
N ASN A 67 -20.12 -6.49 19.38
CA ASN A 67 -21.16 -5.51 18.97
C ASN A 67 -21.79 -5.85 17.62
N THR A 68 -21.74 -7.10 17.20
CA THR A 68 -22.34 -7.57 15.95
C THR A 68 -23.33 -8.68 16.29
N PRO A 69 -24.51 -8.75 15.65
CA PRO A 69 -25.41 -9.89 15.79
C PRO A 69 -24.67 -11.19 15.47
N THR A 70 -24.89 -12.22 16.30
CA THR A 70 -24.21 -13.52 16.18
C THR A 70 -25.18 -14.68 16.36
N GLU A 71 -26.46 -14.47 16.04
CA GLU A 71 -27.43 -15.53 16.02
C GLU A 71 -27.24 -16.49 14.85
N VAL A 72 -27.83 -17.67 14.90
CA VAL A 72 -27.87 -18.58 13.76
C VAL A 72 -28.52 -17.87 12.59
N ASP A 73 -27.98 -18.08 11.38
CA ASP A 73 -28.33 -17.40 10.11
C ASP A 73 -27.77 -15.96 9.93
N ASP A 74 -27.17 -15.34 10.95
CA ASP A 74 -26.44 -14.09 10.78
C ASP A 74 -25.18 -14.28 9.94
N TRP A 75 -24.72 -13.20 9.29
CA TRP A 75 -23.52 -13.19 8.46
C TRP A 75 -22.38 -12.47 9.15
N LEU A 76 -21.19 -13.10 9.15
CA LEU A 76 -19.97 -12.52 9.67
C LEU A 76 -18.90 -12.39 8.59
N ASN A 77 -18.19 -11.26 8.60
CA ASN A 77 -17.01 -11.07 7.79
C ASN A 77 -15.77 -11.55 8.56
N VAL A 78 -15.21 -12.68 8.14
CA VAL A 78 -14.13 -13.38 8.83
C VAL A 78 -12.98 -13.69 7.89
N PHE A 79 -11.77 -13.66 8.42
CA PHE A 79 -10.57 -14.13 7.72
C PHE A 79 -10.41 -15.63 7.95
N ILE A 80 -10.17 -16.39 6.87
CA ILE A 80 -10.00 -17.85 6.92
C ILE A 80 -8.54 -18.22 6.74
N TYR A 81 -8.01 -19.01 7.67
CA TYR A 81 -6.64 -19.51 7.62
C TYR A 81 -6.55 -20.93 8.19
N LEU A 82 -5.34 -21.49 8.23
CA LEU A 82 -5.08 -22.83 8.81
C LEU A 82 -4.50 -22.68 10.21
N ASP A 83 -5.05 -23.39 11.16
CA ASP A 83 -4.50 -23.49 12.52
C ASP A 83 -3.21 -24.34 12.57
N SER A 84 -2.70 -24.63 13.76
CA SER A 84 -1.48 -25.43 13.96
C SER A 84 -1.64 -26.91 13.54
N GLU A 85 -2.87 -27.40 13.44
CA GLU A 85 -3.20 -28.75 12.98
C GLU A 85 -3.58 -28.79 11.48
N ASP A 86 -3.36 -27.69 10.76
CA ASP A 86 -3.75 -27.50 9.36
C ASP A 86 -5.27 -27.62 9.09
N LYS A 87 -6.10 -27.33 10.11
CA LYS A 87 -7.55 -27.22 9.97
C LYS A 87 -7.95 -25.81 9.64
N LEU A 88 -9.00 -25.66 8.83
CA LEU A 88 -9.57 -24.33 8.55
C LEU A 88 -10.16 -23.72 9.82
N ILE A 89 -9.79 -22.48 10.10
CA ILE A 89 -10.24 -21.71 11.24
C ILE A 89 -10.54 -20.28 10.80
N ALA A 90 -11.52 -19.66 11.44
CA ALA A 90 -11.91 -18.29 11.19
C ALA A 90 -11.41 -17.35 12.30
N THR A 91 -11.14 -16.10 11.93
CA THR A 91 -10.87 -15.01 12.86
C THR A 91 -11.49 -13.71 12.37
N THR A 92 -11.85 -12.83 13.29
CA THR A 92 -12.23 -11.45 12.98
C THR A 92 -11.04 -10.50 13.07
N GLU A 93 -9.87 -10.98 13.52
CA GLU A 93 -8.62 -10.22 13.50
C GLU A 93 -8.18 -9.94 12.07
N LYS A 94 -7.61 -8.75 11.86
CA LYS A 94 -7.15 -8.32 10.54
C LYS A 94 -5.66 -8.61 10.40
N PRO A 95 -5.26 -9.55 9.54
CA PRO A 95 -3.85 -9.75 9.23
C PRO A 95 -3.27 -8.52 8.50
N LYS A 96 -1.95 -8.37 8.55
CA LYS A 96 -1.21 -7.30 7.85
C LYS A 96 -1.26 -7.44 6.32
N VAL A 97 -1.63 -8.62 5.82
CA VAL A 97 -1.63 -8.96 4.39
C VAL A 97 -2.54 -10.16 4.13
N GLN A 98 -3.13 -10.23 2.94
CA GLN A 98 -3.94 -11.36 2.48
C GLN A 98 -3.25 -12.09 1.32
N VAL A 99 -3.73 -13.30 1.00
CA VAL A 99 -3.31 -14.03 -0.20
C VAL A 99 -3.54 -13.17 -1.45
N GLY A 100 -2.53 -13.10 -2.32
CA GLY A 100 -2.54 -12.28 -3.54
C GLY A 100 -2.03 -10.86 -3.32
N GLU A 101 -1.60 -10.49 -2.12
CA GLU A 101 -1.10 -9.15 -1.80
C GLU A 101 0.41 -9.16 -1.50
N PHE A 102 0.99 -7.96 -1.53
CA PHE A 102 2.38 -7.70 -1.14
C PHE A 102 2.41 -6.94 0.18
N ALA A 103 3.33 -7.31 1.07
CA ALA A 103 3.58 -6.58 2.31
C ALA A 103 5.04 -6.68 2.74
N SER A 104 5.45 -5.77 3.60
CA SER A 104 6.68 -5.88 4.36
C SER A 104 6.36 -6.47 5.72
N LEU A 105 6.95 -7.62 6.03
CA LEU A 105 6.73 -8.35 7.26
C LEU A 105 8.04 -8.52 8.01
N LYS A 106 7.94 -8.56 9.34
CA LYS A 106 9.08 -8.80 10.22
C LYS A 106 9.35 -10.29 10.35
N VAL A 107 10.62 -10.68 10.28
CA VAL A 107 11.06 -12.05 10.61
C VAL A 107 10.95 -12.24 12.13
N ALA A 108 10.07 -13.11 12.56
CA ALA A 108 9.85 -13.45 13.97
C ALA A 108 10.78 -14.57 14.43
N GLU A 109 10.95 -15.62 13.61
CA GLU A 109 11.75 -16.80 13.91
C GLU A 109 12.38 -17.36 12.64
N ILE A 110 13.53 -17.99 12.76
CA ILE A 110 14.22 -18.72 11.69
C ILE A 110 14.48 -20.16 12.15
N ASN A 111 14.10 -21.11 11.31
CA ASN A 111 14.43 -22.51 11.57
C ASN A 111 14.84 -23.24 10.27
N ARG A 112 15.03 -24.57 10.34
CA ARG A 112 15.54 -25.37 9.21
C ARG A 112 14.62 -25.41 7.97
N ILE A 113 13.33 -25.07 8.08
CA ILE A 113 12.38 -25.11 6.95
C ILE A 113 12.20 -23.76 6.28
N GLY A 114 12.51 -22.68 7.00
CA GLY A 114 12.33 -21.31 6.49
C GLY A 114 12.25 -20.28 7.61
N LEU A 115 11.81 -19.10 7.23
CA LEU A 115 11.56 -17.97 8.10
C LEU A 115 10.07 -17.90 8.43
N PHE A 116 9.76 -17.57 9.66
CA PHE A 116 8.40 -17.30 10.13
C PHE A 116 8.22 -15.79 10.25
N LEU A 117 7.21 -15.27 9.57
CA LEU A 117 6.96 -13.85 9.44
C LEU A 117 5.74 -13.47 10.28
N ASP A 118 5.89 -12.43 11.11
CA ASP A 118 4.79 -11.83 11.85
C ASP A 118 3.83 -11.10 10.87
N TRP A 119 2.72 -11.71 10.58
CA TRP A 119 1.66 -11.15 9.74
C TRP A 119 0.41 -10.73 10.52
N GLY A 120 0.52 -10.71 11.87
CA GLY A 120 -0.52 -10.22 12.77
C GLY A 120 -1.55 -11.24 13.21
N LEU A 121 -1.33 -12.53 12.93
CA LEU A 121 -2.13 -13.66 13.44
C LEU A 121 -1.29 -14.55 14.34
N PRO A 122 -1.91 -15.36 15.23
CA PRO A 122 -1.18 -16.22 16.18
C PRO A 122 -0.23 -17.24 15.54
N LYS A 123 -0.56 -17.74 14.35
CA LYS A 123 0.32 -18.62 13.58
C LYS A 123 1.08 -17.76 12.56
N ASP A 124 2.38 -17.68 12.70
CA ASP A 124 3.25 -16.94 11.79
C ASP A 124 3.20 -17.49 10.36
N LEU A 125 3.48 -16.61 9.40
CA LEU A 125 3.46 -16.93 7.98
C LEU A 125 4.83 -17.49 7.54
N LEU A 126 4.84 -18.69 6.96
CA LEU A 126 6.07 -19.32 6.48
C LEU A 126 6.58 -18.68 5.18
N LEU A 127 7.84 -18.30 5.18
CA LEU A 127 8.67 -18.02 4.01
C LEU A 127 9.72 -19.14 3.89
N PRO A 128 9.56 -20.12 2.98
CA PRO A 128 10.54 -21.19 2.81
C PRO A 128 11.92 -20.66 2.40
N HIS A 129 13.01 -21.29 2.83
CA HIS A 129 14.38 -20.92 2.43
C HIS A 129 14.56 -20.86 0.90
N SER A 130 13.91 -21.74 0.15
CA SER A 130 13.92 -21.74 -1.31
C SER A 130 13.25 -20.49 -1.95
N GLU A 131 12.43 -19.81 -1.19
CA GLU A 131 11.69 -18.61 -1.63
C GLU A 131 12.32 -17.30 -1.13
N GLU A 132 13.40 -17.36 -0.36
CA GLU A 132 14.22 -16.21 0.00
C GLU A 132 14.94 -15.63 -1.22
N LYS A 133 15.17 -14.33 -1.22
CA LYS A 133 15.99 -13.62 -2.21
C LYS A 133 17.41 -13.36 -1.70
N ARG A 134 17.56 -13.20 -0.40
CA ARG A 134 18.83 -12.97 0.31
C ARG A 134 18.72 -13.50 1.74
N PRO A 135 19.83 -13.82 2.40
CA PRO A 135 19.80 -14.15 3.83
C PRO A 135 19.21 -13.01 4.66
N LEU A 136 18.43 -13.37 5.65
CA LEU A 136 17.78 -12.47 6.60
C LEU A 136 18.02 -12.99 8.03
N ASN A 137 17.99 -12.07 9.00
CA ASN A 137 18.06 -12.38 10.42
C ASN A 137 16.71 -12.15 11.09
N GLU A 138 16.52 -12.73 12.27
CA GLU A 138 15.38 -12.40 13.12
C GLU A 138 15.38 -10.91 13.44
N GLY A 139 14.18 -10.30 13.34
CA GLY A 139 14.00 -8.86 13.47
C GLY A 139 14.10 -8.08 12.17
N ASP A 140 14.68 -8.64 11.11
CA ASP A 140 14.72 -8.01 9.78
C ASP A 140 13.33 -7.89 9.18
N TYR A 141 13.17 -6.95 8.23
CA TYR A 141 11.97 -6.80 7.43
C TYR A 141 12.19 -7.29 6.00
N CYS A 142 11.22 -8.03 5.48
CA CYS A 142 11.23 -8.55 4.12
C CYS A 142 9.93 -8.19 3.39
N VAL A 143 10.07 -7.67 2.16
CA VAL A 143 8.91 -7.52 1.29
C VAL A 143 8.61 -8.86 0.63
N VAL A 144 7.40 -9.34 0.83
CA VAL A 144 6.92 -10.62 0.34
C VAL A 144 5.61 -10.50 -0.42
N HIS A 145 5.35 -11.47 -1.27
CA HIS A 145 4.02 -11.77 -1.80
C HIS A 145 3.47 -12.99 -1.08
N VAL A 146 2.19 -12.94 -0.71
CA VAL A 146 1.50 -14.04 -0.04
C VAL A 146 0.67 -14.82 -1.03
N TYR A 147 0.83 -16.13 -1.06
CA TYR A 147 0.09 -17.00 -1.98
C TYR A 147 -0.41 -18.26 -1.28
N LEU A 148 -1.42 -18.88 -1.86
CA LEU A 148 -1.88 -20.20 -1.45
C LEU A 148 -1.13 -21.26 -2.27
N ASP A 149 -0.36 -22.10 -1.59
CA ASP A 149 0.33 -23.20 -2.24
C ASP A 149 -0.70 -24.20 -2.78
N LYS A 150 -0.61 -24.51 -4.08
CA LYS A 150 -1.60 -25.33 -4.77
C LYS A 150 -1.61 -26.81 -4.35
N HIS A 151 -0.49 -27.30 -3.84
CA HIS A 151 -0.34 -28.70 -3.45
C HIS A 151 -0.73 -28.93 -2.01
N THR A 152 -0.26 -28.06 -1.12
CA THR A 152 -0.48 -28.19 0.33
C THR A 152 -1.70 -27.42 0.83
N ARG A 153 -2.24 -26.49 0.04
CA ARG A 153 -3.28 -25.51 0.42
C ARG A 153 -2.86 -24.62 1.59
N ARG A 154 -1.57 -24.56 1.92
CA ARG A 154 -1.05 -23.68 2.96
C ARG A 154 -0.81 -22.28 2.43
N ILE A 155 -1.10 -21.28 3.27
CA ILE A 155 -0.74 -19.89 2.99
C ILE A 155 0.78 -19.78 3.18
N THR A 156 1.47 -19.28 2.16
CA THR A 156 2.93 -19.24 2.08
C THR A 156 3.38 -17.89 1.54
N ALA A 157 4.54 -17.42 2.00
CA ALA A 157 5.16 -16.19 1.50
C ALA A 157 6.29 -16.51 0.52
N THR A 158 6.60 -15.55 -0.36
CA THR A 158 7.79 -15.57 -1.21
C THR A 158 8.42 -14.18 -1.32
N ALA A 159 9.74 -14.10 -1.29
CA ALA A 159 10.50 -12.89 -1.62
C ALA A 159 10.85 -12.80 -3.11
N ARG A 160 10.50 -13.80 -3.93
CA ARG A 160 10.72 -13.84 -5.39
C ARG A 160 9.54 -13.19 -6.12
N LEU A 161 9.40 -11.87 -5.96
CA LEU A 161 8.22 -11.08 -6.32
C LEU A 161 7.91 -11.04 -7.82
N ASP A 162 8.94 -11.17 -8.68
CA ASP A 162 8.81 -11.04 -10.16
C ASP A 162 7.79 -12.01 -10.77
N ARG A 163 7.49 -13.13 -10.10
CA ARG A 163 6.52 -14.14 -10.57
C ARG A 163 5.07 -13.69 -10.45
N TYR A 164 4.83 -12.74 -9.53
CA TYR A 164 3.49 -12.29 -9.14
C TYR A 164 3.15 -10.88 -9.63
N LEU A 165 4.10 -10.26 -10.33
CA LEU A 165 3.88 -8.96 -10.94
C LEU A 165 3.46 -9.11 -12.39
N ASP A 166 2.62 -8.19 -12.83
CA ASP A 166 2.08 -8.18 -14.18
C ASP A 166 3.20 -7.85 -15.18
N LYS A 167 3.32 -8.66 -16.21
CA LYS A 167 4.30 -8.49 -17.31
C LYS A 167 3.67 -7.84 -18.52
N THR A 168 2.35 -7.62 -18.51
CA THR A 168 1.67 -6.91 -19.60
C THR A 168 2.04 -5.44 -19.59
N PRO A 169 2.08 -4.77 -20.75
CA PRO A 169 2.38 -3.35 -20.82
C PRO A 169 1.42 -2.54 -19.95
N ALA A 170 1.98 -1.79 -19.02
CA ALA A 170 1.21 -0.95 -18.11
C ALA A 170 0.58 0.22 -18.87
N ARG A 171 -0.70 0.49 -18.59
CA ARG A 171 -1.47 1.59 -19.22
C ARG A 171 -1.62 2.79 -18.27
N TYR A 172 -0.55 3.16 -17.58
CA TYR A 172 -0.55 4.35 -16.74
C TYR A 172 -0.38 5.62 -17.55
N LYS A 173 -1.00 6.71 -17.07
CA LYS A 173 -0.82 8.05 -17.61
C LYS A 173 0.25 8.80 -16.83
N VAL A 174 1.03 9.65 -17.49
CA VAL A 174 1.97 10.56 -16.81
C VAL A 174 1.17 11.48 -15.88
N GLY A 175 1.66 11.63 -14.63
CA GLY A 175 0.97 12.38 -13.58
C GLY A 175 -0.07 11.57 -12.79
N GLU A 176 -0.39 10.34 -13.19
CA GLU A 176 -1.32 9.48 -12.45
C GLU A 176 -0.79 9.17 -11.06
N ALA A 177 -1.65 9.41 -10.04
CA ALA A 177 -1.34 9.08 -8.65
C ALA A 177 -1.47 7.57 -8.43
N VAL A 178 -0.49 6.98 -7.76
CA VAL A 178 -0.38 5.53 -7.52
C VAL A 178 0.09 5.22 -6.12
N ASP A 179 -0.29 4.04 -5.62
CA ASP A 179 0.25 3.48 -4.37
C ASP A 179 1.55 2.74 -4.66
N LEU A 180 2.58 3.07 -3.88
CA LEU A 180 3.90 2.46 -3.99
C LEU A 180 4.22 1.64 -2.76
N LEU A 181 4.78 0.45 -2.96
CA LEU A 181 5.49 -0.30 -1.94
C LEU A 181 6.98 -0.33 -2.34
N VAL A 182 7.80 0.40 -1.62
CA VAL A 182 9.26 0.40 -1.84
C VAL A 182 9.80 -0.98 -1.46
N VAL A 183 10.61 -1.58 -2.34
CA VAL A 183 11.12 -2.94 -2.12
C VAL A 183 12.58 -2.93 -1.72
N GLU A 184 13.43 -2.36 -2.55
CA GLU A 184 14.89 -2.39 -2.36
C GLU A 184 15.58 -1.20 -3.01
N PRO A 185 16.75 -0.77 -2.49
CA PRO A 185 17.62 0.17 -3.19
C PRO A 185 18.29 -0.52 -4.38
N THR A 186 18.62 0.28 -5.40
CA THR A 186 19.39 -0.10 -6.58
C THR A 186 20.43 0.98 -6.90
N ASP A 187 21.34 0.73 -7.81
CA ASP A 187 22.31 1.74 -8.25
C ASP A 187 21.66 2.99 -8.85
N LEU A 188 20.46 2.86 -9.43
CA LEU A 188 19.73 3.97 -10.06
C LEU A 188 18.75 4.68 -9.12
N GLY A 189 18.39 4.06 -7.99
CA GLY A 189 17.37 4.58 -7.06
C GLY A 189 16.68 3.47 -6.28
N HIS A 190 15.38 3.56 -6.07
CA HIS A 190 14.61 2.58 -5.30
C HIS A 190 13.59 1.87 -6.20
N LYS A 191 13.65 0.55 -6.21
CA LYS A 191 12.67 -0.30 -6.89
C LYS A 191 11.41 -0.36 -6.05
N ALA A 192 10.25 -0.15 -6.66
CA ALA A 192 8.97 -0.14 -5.97
C ALA A 192 7.90 -0.89 -6.77
N ILE A 193 6.91 -1.44 -6.07
CA ILE A 193 5.71 -2.05 -6.65
C ILE A 193 4.62 -0.99 -6.74
N ILE A 194 4.05 -0.82 -7.92
CA ILE A 194 2.98 0.12 -8.25
C ILE A 194 1.64 -0.59 -8.15
N ASN A 195 0.73 -0.12 -7.28
CA ASN A 195 -0.64 -0.62 -7.11
C ASN A 195 -0.72 -2.16 -6.92
N GLY A 196 0.33 -2.79 -6.37
CA GLY A 196 0.42 -4.24 -6.24
C GLY A 196 0.52 -5.01 -7.57
N LYS A 197 0.89 -4.35 -8.69
CA LYS A 197 0.84 -4.98 -10.02
C LYS A 197 2.14 -4.88 -10.81
N HIS A 198 2.77 -3.73 -10.90
CA HIS A 198 3.89 -3.49 -11.80
C HIS A 198 5.14 -3.02 -11.07
N TRP A 199 6.30 -3.27 -11.65
CA TRP A 199 7.54 -2.65 -11.21
C TRP A 199 7.65 -1.20 -11.65
N GLY A 200 8.22 -0.35 -10.77
CA GLY A 200 8.65 1.00 -11.10
C GLY A 200 9.95 1.36 -10.39
N LEU A 201 10.57 2.45 -10.83
CA LEU A 201 11.81 2.97 -10.28
C LEU A 201 11.63 4.42 -9.83
N ILE A 202 11.90 4.67 -8.57
CA ILE A 202 12.07 6.01 -7.99
C ILE A 202 13.56 6.33 -8.14
N HIS A 203 13.94 7.22 -9.07
CA HIS A 203 15.34 7.58 -9.29
C HIS A 203 15.92 8.31 -8.08
N LYS A 204 17.26 8.24 -7.87
CA LYS A 204 17.96 8.89 -6.74
C LYS A 204 17.63 10.38 -6.61
N ASN A 205 17.51 11.09 -7.74
CA ASN A 205 17.17 12.51 -7.77
C ASN A 205 15.71 12.83 -7.46
N GLU A 206 14.82 11.83 -7.43
CA GLU A 206 13.42 11.95 -7.01
C GLU A 206 13.25 11.53 -5.54
N ALA A 207 14.19 10.81 -4.97
CA ALA A 207 14.19 10.35 -3.57
C ALA A 207 14.73 11.47 -2.66
N PHE A 208 13.92 12.51 -2.44
CA PHE A 208 14.26 13.66 -1.57
C PHE A 208 14.01 13.40 -0.08
N LYS A 209 13.58 12.19 0.28
CA LYS A 209 13.41 11.72 1.65
C LYS A 209 14.00 10.31 1.79
N PHE A 210 14.25 9.92 3.05
CA PHE A 210 14.74 8.58 3.32
C PHE A 210 13.71 7.52 2.93
N LEU A 211 14.10 6.62 2.03
CA LEU A 211 13.31 5.47 1.60
C LEU A 211 14.01 4.19 2.02
N ARG A 212 13.28 3.31 2.66
CA ARG A 212 13.72 1.95 2.97
C ARG A 212 12.74 0.92 2.41
N GLY A 213 13.20 -0.29 2.22
CA GLY A 213 12.32 -1.41 1.84
C GLY A 213 11.15 -1.56 2.84
N GLY A 214 9.97 -1.81 2.31
CA GLY A 214 8.75 -1.98 3.09
C GLY A 214 7.92 -0.72 3.32
N ILE A 215 8.44 0.47 3.02
CA ILE A 215 7.66 1.70 3.13
C ILE A 215 6.58 1.74 2.05
N ARG A 216 5.34 2.08 2.45
CA ARG A 216 4.25 2.43 1.54
C ARG A 216 4.17 3.93 1.38
N GLU A 217 4.08 4.38 0.14
CA GLU A 217 4.06 5.79 -0.22
C GLU A 217 3.05 6.06 -1.33
N LYS A 218 2.53 7.27 -1.38
CA LYS A 218 1.90 7.80 -2.57
C LYS A 218 2.97 8.29 -3.53
N GLY A 219 2.82 7.98 -4.79
CA GLY A 219 3.69 8.46 -5.85
C GLY A 219 2.93 8.77 -7.11
N TYR A 220 3.66 9.17 -8.13
CA TYR A 220 3.09 9.58 -9.41
C TYR A 220 3.89 8.96 -10.54
N ILE A 221 3.21 8.59 -11.60
CA ILE A 221 3.85 8.12 -12.83
C ILE A 221 4.57 9.31 -13.48
N LYS A 222 5.88 9.23 -13.57
CA LYS A 222 6.69 10.25 -14.22
C LYS A 222 6.84 9.99 -15.72
N GLU A 223 7.03 8.72 -16.07
CA GLU A 223 7.23 8.28 -17.45
C GLU A 223 6.94 6.79 -17.56
N VAL A 224 6.30 6.39 -18.65
CA VAL A 224 6.21 4.99 -19.10
C VAL A 224 7.05 4.89 -20.37
N ARG A 225 8.19 4.20 -20.29
CA ARG A 225 9.13 4.09 -21.39
C ARG A 225 8.68 3.04 -22.41
N ALA A 226 9.18 3.16 -23.63
CA ALA A 226 8.88 2.21 -24.71
C ALA A 226 9.34 0.77 -24.39
N ASP A 227 10.37 0.60 -23.54
CA ASP A 227 10.82 -0.70 -23.04
C ASP A 227 9.97 -1.27 -21.89
N GLY A 228 8.86 -0.63 -21.56
CA GLY A 228 7.93 -1.03 -20.50
C GLY A 228 8.37 -0.64 -19.09
N LYS A 229 9.53 -0.02 -18.91
CA LYS A 229 9.98 0.46 -17.61
C LYS A 229 9.23 1.72 -17.20
N ILE A 230 8.91 1.82 -15.91
CA ILE A 230 8.14 2.93 -15.35
C ILE A 230 9.01 3.73 -14.39
N SER A 231 9.20 5.02 -14.70
CA SER A 231 9.84 5.98 -13.81
C SER A 231 8.78 6.63 -12.92
N LEU A 232 9.09 6.77 -11.64
CA LEU A 232 8.21 7.28 -10.60
C LEU A 232 8.73 8.60 -10.03
N SER A 233 7.82 9.45 -9.58
CA SER A 233 8.10 10.61 -8.74
C SER A 233 7.35 10.48 -7.41
N LEU A 234 7.93 10.99 -6.33
CA LEU A 234 7.25 11.13 -5.04
C LEU A 234 6.46 12.44 -4.93
N GLN A 235 6.43 13.22 -6.00
CA GLN A 235 5.73 14.49 -6.08
C GLN A 235 4.83 14.51 -7.31
N PRO A 236 3.73 15.26 -7.24
CA PRO A 236 2.87 15.47 -8.40
C PRO A 236 3.70 15.90 -9.62
N VAL A 237 3.32 15.40 -10.78
CA VAL A 237 3.97 15.68 -12.07
C VAL A 237 2.97 16.41 -12.96
N GLY A 238 3.42 17.47 -13.63
CA GLY A 238 2.56 18.24 -14.54
C GLY A 238 2.65 19.75 -14.30
N SER A 239 1.92 20.51 -15.09
CA SER A 239 1.91 21.99 -15.03
C SER A 239 1.36 22.50 -13.69
N GLU A 240 0.25 21.96 -13.21
CA GLU A 240 -0.37 22.38 -11.94
C GLU A 240 0.58 22.25 -10.74
N ALA A 241 1.34 21.16 -10.69
CA ALA A 241 2.33 20.94 -9.63
C ALA A 241 3.51 21.93 -9.74
N ALA A 242 3.92 22.26 -10.97
CA ALA A 242 4.96 23.27 -11.20
C ALA A 242 4.47 24.67 -10.81
N ASP A 243 3.24 25.01 -11.15
CA ASP A 243 2.62 26.30 -10.81
C ASP A 243 2.44 26.44 -9.28
N ALA A 244 1.99 25.39 -8.60
CA ALA A 244 1.88 25.36 -7.14
C ALA A 244 3.23 25.58 -6.45
N LEU A 245 4.31 24.94 -6.95
CA LEU A 245 5.66 25.15 -6.44
C LEU A 245 6.18 26.56 -6.70
N GLN A 246 5.91 27.12 -7.87
CA GLN A 246 6.25 28.51 -8.18
C GLN A 246 5.54 29.49 -7.23
N ALA A 247 4.24 29.28 -6.98
CA ALA A 247 3.48 30.07 -6.01
C ALA A 247 4.07 29.99 -4.61
N LEU A 248 4.44 28.80 -4.14
CA LEU A 248 5.09 28.60 -2.83
C LEU A 248 6.44 29.33 -2.74
N ILE A 249 7.26 29.29 -3.79
CA ILE A 249 8.56 29.98 -3.83
C ILE A 249 8.33 31.50 -3.72
N LEU A 250 7.38 32.06 -4.47
CA LEU A 250 7.06 33.49 -4.41
C LEU A 250 6.52 33.91 -3.05
N GLN A 251 5.64 33.12 -2.43
CA GLN A 251 5.15 33.36 -1.08
C GLN A 251 6.31 33.41 -0.08
N LYS A 252 7.20 32.43 -0.10
CA LYS A 252 8.38 32.41 0.78
C LYS A 252 9.33 33.61 0.55
N LEU A 253 9.50 34.05 -0.69
CA LEU A 253 10.26 35.26 -1.00
C LEU A 253 9.60 36.50 -0.35
N GLN A 254 8.28 36.64 -0.47
CA GLN A 254 7.55 37.74 0.16
C GLN A 254 7.66 37.72 1.68
N GLU A 255 7.54 36.56 2.31
CA GLU A 255 7.69 36.36 3.76
C GLU A 255 9.11 36.69 4.26
N ASN A 256 10.13 36.62 3.38
CA ASN A 256 11.54 36.85 3.69
C ASN A 256 12.09 38.14 3.03
N GLN A 257 11.29 39.18 2.97
CA GLN A 257 11.69 40.51 2.46
C GLN A 257 12.22 40.50 1.03
N GLY A 258 11.69 39.56 0.22
CA GLY A 258 12.02 39.48 -1.20
C GLY A 258 13.27 38.66 -1.54
N SER A 259 13.99 38.10 -0.57
CA SER A 259 15.22 37.33 -0.80
C SER A 259 15.22 36.01 -0.04
N LEU A 260 15.73 34.95 -0.65
CA LEU A 260 15.96 33.65 0.00
C LEU A 260 17.39 33.16 -0.28
N PRO A 261 18.14 32.69 0.74
CA PRO A 261 19.53 32.23 0.60
C PRO A 261 19.59 30.82 -0.05
N VAL A 262 18.93 30.66 -1.17
CA VAL A 262 18.89 29.40 -1.97
C VAL A 262 19.03 29.70 -3.45
N SER A 263 19.69 28.80 -4.16
CA SER A 263 19.89 28.93 -5.61
C SER A 263 19.83 27.55 -6.28
N ASP A 264 20.10 27.52 -7.57
CA ASP A 264 20.24 26.26 -8.31
C ASP A 264 21.45 25.41 -7.85
N LYS A 265 22.38 25.99 -7.08
CA LYS A 265 23.55 25.32 -6.49
C LYS A 265 23.30 24.77 -5.08
N THR A 266 22.25 25.23 -4.39
CA THR A 266 21.89 24.79 -3.03
C THR A 266 21.78 23.26 -2.95
N ALA A 267 22.23 22.69 -1.82
CA ALA A 267 22.22 21.25 -1.60
C ALA A 267 20.80 20.66 -1.68
N ALA A 268 20.68 19.41 -2.15
CA ALA A 268 19.39 18.77 -2.36
C ALA A 268 18.61 18.61 -1.05
N ASP A 269 19.29 18.27 0.05
CA ASP A 269 18.68 18.08 1.37
C ASP A 269 18.11 19.38 1.94
N GLU A 270 18.77 20.50 1.67
CA GLU A 270 18.29 21.81 2.08
C GLU A 270 17.06 22.24 1.29
N ILE A 271 17.04 22.02 -0.01
CA ILE A 271 15.86 22.25 -0.87
C ILE A 271 14.69 21.36 -0.41
N ALA A 272 14.95 20.09 -0.14
CA ALA A 272 13.93 19.18 0.38
C ALA A 272 13.35 19.65 1.72
N ARG A 273 14.19 20.14 2.62
CA ARG A 273 13.78 20.68 3.94
C ARG A 273 12.93 21.95 3.80
N LEU A 274 13.31 22.86 2.93
CA LEU A 274 12.65 24.17 2.80
C LEU A 274 11.36 24.14 1.99
N PHE A 275 11.31 23.33 0.93
CA PHE A 275 10.22 23.31 -0.04
C PHE A 275 9.52 21.95 -0.15
N GLY A 276 10.03 20.89 0.49
CA GLY A 276 9.49 19.54 0.42
C GLY A 276 9.60 18.91 -0.98
N VAL A 277 10.54 19.39 -1.82
CA VAL A 277 10.66 18.98 -3.23
C VAL A 277 12.06 18.51 -3.59
N SER A 278 12.18 17.76 -4.71
CA SER A 278 13.48 17.42 -5.26
C SER A 278 14.21 18.66 -5.82
N LYS A 279 15.56 18.67 -5.75
CA LYS A 279 16.37 19.73 -6.35
C LYS A 279 16.05 19.94 -7.84
N GLY A 280 15.71 18.87 -8.56
CA GLY A 280 15.33 18.94 -9.98
C GLY A 280 14.04 19.74 -10.21
N ASN A 281 13.02 19.51 -9.38
CA ASN A 281 11.76 20.24 -9.46
C ASN A 281 11.93 21.70 -9.02
N PHE A 282 12.71 21.96 -7.97
CA PHE A 282 13.04 23.31 -7.57
C PHE A 282 13.75 24.09 -8.68
N LYS A 283 14.79 23.51 -9.31
CA LYS A 283 15.48 24.13 -10.46
C LYS A 283 14.55 24.50 -11.62
N LYS A 284 13.62 23.60 -11.96
CA LYS A 284 12.62 23.86 -13.00
C LYS A 284 11.69 25.01 -12.61
N ALA A 285 11.25 25.07 -11.36
CA ALA A 285 10.35 26.11 -10.87
C ALA A 285 11.01 27.48 -10.88
N ILE A 286 12.25 27.62 -10.32
CA ILE A 286 12.97 28.92 -10.35
C ILE A 286 13.34 29.33 -11.76
N GLY A 287 13.72 28.38 -12.64
CA GLY A 287 13.96 28.66 -14.05
C GLY A 287 12.71 29.15 -14.79
N GLY A 288 11.53 28.64 -14.43
CA GLY A 288 10.23 29.13 -14.92
C GLY A 288 9.95 30.57 -14.46
N LEU A 289 10.09 30.84 -13.16
CA LEU A 289 9.89 32.17 -12.57
C LEU A 289 10.88 33.20 -13.14
N TYR A 290 12.14 32.81 -13.35
CA TYR A 290 13.15 33.66 -13.97
C TYR A 290 12.76 34.04 -15.43
N LYS A 291 12.33 33.06 -16.23
CA LYS A 291 11.86 33.32 -17.60
C LYS A 291 10.63 34.23 -17.65
N GLN A 292 9.79 34.21 -16.60
CA GLN A 292 8.64 35.09 -16.44
C GLN A 292 9.03 36.47 -15.92
N GLY A 293 10.30 36.75 -15.63
CA GLY A 293 10.78 38.00 -15.06
C GLY A 293 10.31 38.28 -13.64
N ARG A 294 9.92 37.22 -12.88
CA ARG A 294 9.38 37.36 -11.53
C ARG A 294 10.44 37.27 -10.43
N ILE A 295 11.60 36.68 -10.73
CA ILE A 295 12.73 36.54 -9.81
C ILE A 295 14.05 36.74 -10.56
N ALA A 296 15.08 37.18 -9.81
CA ALA A 296 16.49 37.10 -10.18
C ALA A 296 17.15 35.89 -9.51
N ILE A 297 18.08 35.22 -10.20
CA ILE A 297 18.82 34.07 -9.68
C ILE A 297 20.28 34.47 -9.55
N HIS A 298 20.81 34.45 -8.34
CA HIS A 298 22.21 34.69 -8.00
C HIS A 298 22.90 33.36 -7.63
N PRO A 299 24.25 33.33 -7.54
CA PRO A 299 24.97 32.10 -7.21
C PRO A 299 24.62 31.50 -5.84
N ASP A 300 24.15 32.31 -4.89
CA ASP A 300 23.89 31.99 -3.49
C ASP A 300 22.45 32.25 -3.04
N ARG A 301 21.66 32.98 -3.81
CA ARG A 301 20.29 33.37 -3.46
C ARG A 301 19.37 33.57 -4.65
N ILE A 302 18.08 33.63 -4.41
CA ILE A 302 17.06 34.13 -5.34
C ILE A 302 16.38 35.33 -4.73
N GLU A 303 16.00 36.31 -5.60
CA GLU A 303 15.33 37.55 -5.17
C GLU A 303 14.11 37.85 -6.06
N LEU A 304 13.11 38.54 -5.51
CA LEU A 304 12.02 39.09 -6.31
C LEU A 304 12.59 40.13 -7.31
N ALA A 305 12.11 40.08 -8.55
CA ALA A 305 12.52 41.01 -9.61
C ALA A 305 11.81 42.35 -9.48
#